data_56be66ac4d8b2b13f9787596dde0be16
#
_entry.id   56be66ac4d8b2b13f9787596dde0be16
#
_cell.length_a   1.000
_cell.length_b   1.000
_cell.length_c   1.000
_cell.angle_alpha   90.00
_cell.angle_beta   90.00
_cell.angle_gamma   90.00
#
_symmetry.space_group_name_H-M   'P 1'
#
loop_
_entity.id
_entity.type
_entity.pdbx_description
1 polymer ?
#
loop_
_entity_poly.entity_id
_entity_poly.type
_entity_poly.pdbx_seq_one_letter_code
_entity_poly.pdbx_strand_id
1 'polypeptide(L)'
;MTRAKARVLGIAPYEGMKLAMERAAEAYPGLLLDVHTGDLEEGADIVRNTPPGTYDCIVSRGGTAQLIRQATDIPVVEIQLSVYDVLRAIKLAGSYSDLYAIVGFPSITEPAHTLCDMLRYNVDILTVHSAEEAAETLERLKQGGYRMVVGDMVTHTLARGMGLDAFLVTSGAEALHTAFEQALTISARSRALRQENLFLRSVTGDENDRVIVLDGEGGLFYALPDHPPTALLEVLRAKTGEIPPETSLKFYYNEQDLLYTITARILSMGGERYYLFRYLAAQIPLRSNKSGLRFFNKSECEHLFLGSFYSVSGAMGEMEAILPSIAAIRQPVMILGETGTGKEQIARVLYLRGPLCNRPFVVADCALMNDKSWDFLLNHYNSPLNDTDGTIYFQNFESMPDQRRLELLSVILETGLPKRERLIFSCTCYDGAPPDTTRLFSMKLGCLVLRLPPLRSRSDEIPSLASLYLASLNLELGKQISGFDPRAMELLTRYEWPNNYTQFKGVLYELAALTTSSYIRSSAVAELLTRERSLNRGVPPRPDAAAQGQTLDEIIRSAIWQAVSANNGNQTAAARQLGISRTTMWRYLKQEDKPAKAAGKRAEQ
;
A
#
# COMPACT_ATOMS: atom_id res chain seq x y z
N MET A 1 -6.30 8.94 45.72
CA MET A 1 -6.06 7.92 44.68
C MET A 1 -5.34 6.74 45.34
N THR A 2 -6.02 5.65 45.55
CA THR A 2 -5.44 4.40 46.07
C THR A 2 -4.41 3.88 45.06
N ARG A 3 -3.12 3.94 45.43
CA ARG A 3 -2.07 3.35 44.60
C ARG A 3 -2.38 1.87 44.37
N ALA A 4 -2.54 1.45 43.13
CA ALA A 4 -2.75 0.04 42.79
C ALA A 4 -1.57 -0.80 43.33
N LYS A 5 -1.89 -1.89 44.04
CA LYS A 5 -0.90 -2.79 44.63
C LYS A 5 -0.07 -3.47 43.53
N ALA A 6 1.24 -3.67 43.78
CA ALA A 6 2.10 -4.44 42.89
C ALA A 6 1.74 -5.93 42.98
N ARG A 7 1.43 -6.56 41.85
CA ARG A 7 1.15 -7.99 41.77
C ARG A 7 2.45 -8.75 41.53
N VAL A 8 2.91 -9.47 42.54
CA VAL A 8 4.20 -10.19 42.50
C VAL A 8 3.98 -11.67 42.68
N LEU A 9 4.57 -12.45 41.78
CA LEU A 9 4.61 -13.91 41.88
C LEU A 9 5.88 -14.33 42.63
N GLY A 10 5.73 -15.00 43.75
CA GLY A 10 6.84 -15.60 44.48
C GLY A 10 7.00 -17.07 44.11
N ILE A 11 8.18 -17.48 43.66
CA ILE A 11 8.52 -18.88 43.44
C ILE A 11 9.56 -19.27 44.48
N ALA A 12 9.12 -20.07 45.44
CA ALA A 12 9.94 -20.53 46.55
C ALA A 12 10.49 -21.93 46.28
N PRO A 13 11.79 -22.19 46.31
CA PRO A 13 12.36 -23.52 46.09
C PRO A 13 11.95 -24.56 47.13
N TYR A 14 11.51 -24.14 48.28
CA TYR A 14 11.07 -25.04 49.38
C TYR A 14 10.06 -24.36 50.30
N GLU A 15 9.27 -25.15 51.03
CA GLU A 15 8.11 -24.69 51.82
C GLU A 15 8.50 -23.66 52.90
N GLY A 16 9.65 -23.85 53.57
CA GLY A 16 10.16 -22.90 54.58
C GLY A 16 10.41 -21.50 54.03
N MET A 17 10.80 -21.41 52.75
CA MET A 17 11.00 -20.12 52.09
C MET A 17 9.66 -19.48 51.71
N LYS A 18 8.67 -20.27 51.27
CA LYS A 18 7.32 -19.81 51.03
C LYS A 18 6.76 -19.10 52.26
N LEU A 19 6.80 -19.80 53.39
CA LEU A 19 6.35 -19.24 54.69
C LEU A 19 7.13 -17.95 55.07
N ALA A 20 8.42 -17.92 54.80
CA ALA A 20 9.23 -16.71 55.06
C ALA A 20 8.83 -15.56 54.15
N MET A 21 8.59 -15.81 52.87
CA MET A 21 8.13 -14.81 51.90
C MET A 21 6.76 -14.26 52.28
N GLU A 22 5.79 -15.11 52.61
CA GLU A 22 4.44 -14.73 53.04
C GLU A 22 4.48 -13.82 54.28
N ARG A 23 5.26 -14.20 55.31
CA ARG A 23 5.44 -13.38 56.54
C ARG A 23 6.12 -12.04 56.25
N ALA A 24 7.16 -12.03 55.41
CA ALA A 24 7.86 -10.81 55.07
C ALA A 24 6.98 -9.86 54.28
N ALA A 25 6.08 -10.37 53.46
CA ALA A 25 5.13 -9.59 52.66
C ALA A 25 4.11 -8.80 53.50
N GLU A 26 3.81 -9.23 54.72
CA GLU A 26 2.87 -8.53 55.63
C GLU A 26 3.35 -7.11 55.96
N ALA A 27 4.67 -6.87 55.92
CA ALA A 27 5.24 -5.53 56.11
C ALA A 27 5.05 -4.56 54.92
N TYR A 28 4.53 -5.07 53.79
CA TYR A 28 4.41 -4.32 52.54
C TYR A 28 2.96 -4.18 52.05
N PRO A 29 2.17 -3.22 52.54
CA PRO A 29 0.75 -3.05 52.16
C PRO A 29 0.54 -2.75 50.66
N GLY A 30 1.60 -2.29 49.96
CA GLY A 30 1.59 -2.02 48.51
C GLY A 30 1.88 -3.25 47.64
N LEU A 31 2.18 -4.39 48.26
CA LEU A 31 2.48 -5.65 47.58
C LEU A 31 1.27 -6.60 47.66
N LEU A 32 0.95 -7.22 46.54
CA LEU A 32 0.07 -8.39 46.48
C LEU A 32 0.94 -9.56 46.04
N LEU A 33 1.34 -10.36 46.98
CA LEU A 33 2.23 -11.52 46.77
C LEU A 33 1.41 -12.78 46.67
N ASP A 34 1.65 -13.55 45.62
CA ASP A 34 1.14 -14.90 45.43
C ASP A 34 2.33 -15.87 45.39
N VAL A 35 2.42 -16.82 46.32
CA VAL A 35 3.61 -17.67 46.48
C VAL A 35 3.31 -19.13 46.16
N HIS A 36 4.09 -19.67 45.25
CA HIS A 36 4.08 -21.10 44.91
C HIS A 36 5.40 -21.75 45.27
N THR A 37 5.34 -23.02 45.68
CA THR A 37 6.54 -23.83 45.90
C THR A 37 6.88 -24.57 44.62
N GLY A 38 8.13 -24.47 44.17
CA GLY A 38 8.65 -25.16 42.99
C GLY A 38 10.14 -24.89 42.82
N ASP A 39 10.94 -25.94 42.73
CA ASP A 39 12.40 -25.83 42.56
C ASP A 39 12.78 -26.04 41.09
N LEU A 40 13.80 -25.33 40.64
CA LEU A 40 14.38 -25.42 39.28
C LEU A 40 13.30 -25.44 38.16
N GLU A 41 13.18 -26.54 37.42
CA GLU A 41 12.24 -26.68 36.28
C GLU A 41 10.79 -26.58 36.73
N GLU A 42 10.42 -27.13 37.90
CA GLU A 42 9.07 -27.02 38.42
C GLU A 42 8.66 -25.54 38.63
N GLY A 43 9.60 -24.72 39.15
CA GLY A 43 9.39 -23.28 39.29
C GLY A 43 9.26 -22.55 37.95
N ALA A 44 10.03 -22.96 36.95
CA ALA A 44 9.92 -22.43 35.60
C ALA A 44 8.60 -22.81 34.91
N ASP A 45 8.11 -24.03 35.11
CA ASP A 45 6.83 -24.52 34.57
C ASP A 45 5.62 -23.74 35.14
N ILE A 46 5.64 -23.40 36.43
CA ILE A 46 4.61 -22.55 37.04
C ILE A 46 4.53 -21.21 36.30
N VAL A 47 5.69 -20.64 35.98
CA VAL A 47 5.76 -19.35 35.28
C VAL A 47 5.30 -19.45 33.81
N ARG A 48 5.70 -20.50 33.08
CA ARG A 48 5.25 -20.74 31.69
C ARG A 48 3.73 -20.89 31.59
N ASN A 49 3.10 -21.46 32.59
CA ASN A 49 1.65 -21.63 32.63
C ASN A 49 0.88 -20.40 33.14
N THR A 50 1.59 -19.32 33.50
CA THR A 50 0.97 -18.08 33.99
C THR A 50 0.53 -17.20 32.82
N PRO A 51 -0.74 -16.74 32.75
CA PRO A 51 -1.21 -15.89 31.70
C PRO A 51 -0.42 -14.56 31.62
N PRO A 52 -0.08 -14.07 30.43
CA PRO A 52 0.63 -12.79 30.26
C PRO A 52 -0.10 -11.62 30.94
N GLY A 53 0.64 -10.76 31.63
CA GLY A 53 0.09 -9.57 32.28
C GLY A 53 -0.57 -9.83 33.65
N THR A 54 -0.54 -11.05 34.17
CA THR A 54 -1.08 -11.40 35.50
C THR A 54 -0.24 -10.75 36.60
N TYR A 55 1.08 -10.79 36.49
CA TYR A 55 2.02 -10.26 37.49
C TYR A 55 2.90 -9.16 36.89
N ASP A 56 3.33 -8.22 37.74
CA ASP A 56 4.22 -7.12 37.38
C ASP A 56 5.71 -7.51 37.49
N CYS A 57 6.01 -8.49 38.37
CA CYS A 57 7.35 -8.97 38.68
C CYS A 57 7.29 -10.35 39.30
N ILE A 58 8.36 -11.11 39.16
CA ILE A 58 8.55 -12.43 39.82
C ILE A 58 9.68 -12.28 40.81
N VAL A 59 9.54 -12.95 41.99
CA VAL A 59 10.59 -13.01 42.98
C VAL A 59 10.94 -14.47 43.22
N SER A 60 12.19 -14.85 43.03
CA SER A 60 12.69 -16.22 43.27
C SER A 60 14.16 -16.18 43.67
N ARG A 61 14.77 -17.36 43.88
CA ARG A 61 16.14 -17.47 44.40
C ARG A 61 17.00 -18.41 43.57
N GLY A 62 18.31 -18.06 43.46
CA GLY A 62 19.37 -18.94 42.94
C GLY A 62 19.09 -19.52 41.56
N GLY A 63 19.35 -20.81 41.36
CA GLY A 63 19.18 -21.50 40.10
C GLY A 63 17.74 -21.44 39.55
N THR A 64 16.72 -21.51 40.43
CA THR A 64 15.31 -21.33 40.03
C THR A 64 15.05 -19.98 39.43
N ALA A 65 15.59 -18.90 40.01
CA ALA A 65 15.47 -17.55 39.44
C ALA A 65 16.15 -17.41 38.06
N GLN A 66 17.30 -18.11 37.87
CA GLN A 66 18.01 -18.11 36.57
C GLN A 66 17.20 -18.83 35.49
N LEU A 67 16.61 -19.99 35.80
CA LEU A 67 15.75 -20.69 34.83
C LEU A 67 14.48 -19.91 34.50
N ILE A 68 13.87 -19.27 35.48
CA ILE A 68 12.69 -18.41 35.26
C ILE A 68 13.03 -17.24 34.33
N ARG A 69 14.20 -16.61 34.46
CA ARG A 69 14.62 -15.52 33.55
C ARG A 69 14.70 -15.95 32.08
N GLN A 70 14.98 -17.23 31.83
CA GLN A 70 15.02 -17.76 30.46
C GLN A 70 13.63 -18.15 29.95
N ALA A 71 12.65 -18.32 30.85
CA ALA A 71 11.33 -18.81 30.53
C ALA A 71 10.27 -17.72 30.34
N THR A 72 10.57 -16.45 30.69
CA THR A 72 9.59 -15.35 30.65
C THR A 72 10.25 -13.99 30.48
N ASP A 73 9.49 -13.05 29.87
CA ASP A 73 9.86 -11.62 29.76
C ASP A 73 9.44 -10.80 30.99
N ILE A 74 8.77 -11.43 31.97
CA ILE A 74 8.41 -10.73 33.21
C ILE A 74 9.69 -10.48 34.02
N PRO A 75 9.91 -9.26 34.54
CA PRO A 75 11.09 -8.97 35.34
C PRO A 75 11.22 -9.91 36.54
N VAL A 76 12.40 -10.53 36.71
CA VAL A 76 12.68 -11.47 37.79
C VAL A 76 13.66 -10.85 38.78
N VAL A 77 13.23 -10.67 40.02
CA VAL A 77 14.06 -10.25 41.14
C VAL A 77 14.57 -11.47 41.86
N GLU A 78 15.88 -11.59 41.99
CA GLU A 78 16.54 -12.69 42.73
C GLU A 78 16.74 -12.30 44.18
N ILE A 79 16.31 -13.18 45.10
CA ILE A 79 16.62 -13.06 46.50
C ILE A 79 18.10 -13.43 46.69
N GLN A 80 18.93 -12.44 46.82
CA GLN A 80 20.35 -12.62 47.04
C GLN A 80 20.62 -13.03 48.48
N LEU A 81 21.62 -13.90 48.67
CA LEU A 81 22.11 -14.22 50.01
C LEU A 81 22.83 -13.01 50.60
N SER A 82 22.45 -12.65 51.80
CA SER A 82 23.15 -11.60 52.54
C SER A 82 24.37 -12.17 53.25
N VAL A 83 25.34 -11.30 53.50
CA VAL A 83 26.53 -11.61 54.33
C VAL A 83 26.11 -12.14 55.71
N TYR A 84 24.97 -11.65 56.24
CA TYR A 84 24.42 -12.12 57.51
C TYR A 84 23.88 -13.55 57.45
N ASP A 85 23.36 -13.99 56.33
CA ASP A 85 22.86 -15.35 56.12
C ASP A 85 24.01 -16.35 56.18
N VAL A 86 25.11 -16.04 55.50
CA VAL A 86 26.33 -16.83 55.49
C VAL A 86 26.95 -16.87 56.87
N LEU A 87 27.07 -15.70 57.55
CA LEU A 87 27.58 -15.64 58.93
C LEU A 87 26.77 -16.46 59.92
N ARG A 88 25.44 -16.42 59.80
CA ARG A 88 24.52 -17.21 60.64
C ARG A 88 24.74 -18.71 60.41
N ALA A 89 24.89 -19.16 59.20
CA ALA A 89 25.16 -20.53 58.83
C ALA A 89 26.52 -21.01 59.38
N ILE A 90 27.57 -20.19 59.23
CA ILE A 90 28.92 -20.47 59.77
C ILE A 90 28.88 -20.59 61.28
N LYS A 91 28.21 -19.70 62.01
CA LYS A 91 28.10 -19.74 63.47
C LYS A 91 27.33 -20.97 63.95
N LEU A 92 26.25 -21.35 63.24
CA LEU A 92 25.48 -22.56 63.58
C LEU A 92 26.34 -23.82 63.37
N ALA A 93 27.03 -23.92 62.24
CA ALA A 93 27.89 -25.04 61.91
C ALA A 93 29.06 -25.20 62.92
N GLY A 94 29.75 -24.07 63.24
CA GLY A 94 30.83 -24.08 64.24
C GLY A 94 30.40 -24.40 65.67
N SER A 95 29.10 -24.26 66.01
CA SER A 95 28.56 -24.68 67.30
C SER A 95 28.24 -26.17 67.34
N TYR A 96 28.18 -26.83 66.19
CA TYR A 96 27.81 -28.26 66.08
C TYR A 96 29.04 -29.15 65.85
N SER A 97 30.03 -28.73 65.06
CA SER A 97 31.24 -29.51 64.76
C SER A 97 32.44 -28.58 64.56
N ASP A 98 33.61 -28.98 65.08
CA ASP A 98 34.85 -28.28 64.86
C ASP A 98 35.44 -28.49 63.45
N LEU A 99 34.98 -29.54 62.73
CA LEU A 99 35.45 -29.89 61.40
C LEU A 99 34.25 -29.90 60.42
N TYR A 100 34.07 -28.77 59.75
CA TYR A 100 33.06 -28.59 58.70
C TYR A 100 33.65 -27.84 57.51
N ALA A 101 33.07 -28.01 56.33
CA ALA A 101 33.44 -27.26 55.11
C ALA A 101 32.26 -26.48 54.59
N ILE A 102 32.51 -25.38 53.91
CA ILE A 102 31.52 -24.64 53.14
C ILE A 102 31.67 -25.06 51.67
N VAL A 103 30.62 -25.62 51.11
CA VAL A 103 30.59 -26.06 49.69
C VAL A 103 29.40 -25.45 49.01
N GLY A 104 29.60 -24.83 47.88
CA GLY A 104 28.49 -24.21 47.12
C GLY A 104 28.93 -23.44 45.90
N PHE A 105 27.93 -22.90 45.23
CA PHE A 105 28.16 -22.03 44.08
C PHE A 105 28.81 -20.69 44.49
N PRO A 106 29.42 -19.91 43.55
CA PRO A 106 30.08 -18.64 43.85
C PRO A 106 29.27 -17.65 44.70
N SER A 107 27.94 -17.68 44.55
CA SER A 107 26.99 -16.82 45.30
C SER A 107 27.05 -17.06 46.82
N ILE A 108 27.53 -18.22 47.26
CA ILE A 108 27.74 -18.58 48.70
C ILE A 108 29.21 -18.45 49.07
N THR A 109 30.08 -18.99 48.25
CA THR A 109 31.50 -19.14 48.63
C THR A 109 32.25 -17.79 48.56
N GLU A 110 31.93 -16.88 47.67
CA GLU A 110 32.56 -15.53 47.63
C GLU A 110 32.28 -14.71 48.90
N PRO A 111 31.01 -14.58 49.38
CA PRO A 111 30.73 -13.95 50.66
C PRO A 111 31.36 -14.70 51.84
N ALA A 112 31.40 -16.04 51.77
CA ALA A 112 32.00 -16.87 52.83
C ALA A 112 33.50 -16.62 52.93
N HIS A 113 34.25 -16.58 51.82
CA HIS A 113 35.68 -16.20 51.78
C HIS A 113 35.91 -14.84 52.43
N THR A 114 35.15 -13.82 51.98
CA THR A 114 35.29 -12.48 52.53
C THR A 114 35.07 -12.43 54.04
N LEU A 115 34.03 -13.14 54.54
CA LEU A 115 33.70 -13.19 55.94
C LEU A 115 34.74 -13.96 56.76
N CYS A 116 35.18 -15.14 56.29
CA CYS A 116 36.16 -15.94 56.97
C CYS A 116 37.50 -15.21 57.06
N ASP A 117 37.94 -14.50 56.02
CA ASP A 117 39.12 -13.67 56.00
C ASP A 117 39.04 -12.52 57.01
N MET A 118 37.91 -11.78 57.01
CA MET A 118 37.70 -10.65 57.92
C MET A 118 37.61 -11.07 59.38
N LEU A 119 36.97 -12.18 59.67
CA LEU A 119 36.74 -12.69 61.04
C LEU A 119 37.79 -13.69 61.50
N ARG A 120 38.78 -14.00 60.64
CA ARG A 120 39.86 -14.97 60.88
C ARG A 120 39.33 -16.36 61.26
N TYR A 121 38.26 -16.78 60.61
CA TYR A 121 37.78 -18.17 60.74
C TYR A 121 38.58 -19.08 59.82
N ASN A 122 39.05 -20.21 60.38
CA ASN A 122 39.75 -21.21 59.58
C ASN A 122 38.77 -22.30 59.17
N VAL A 123 38.14 -22.10 58.00
CA VAL A 123 37.13 -23.02 57.45
C VAL A 123 37.49 -23.28 56.00
N ASP A 124 37.43 -24.51 55.57
CA ASP A 124 37.60 -24.91 54.17
C ASP A 124 36.40 -24.48 53.33
N ILE A 125 36.63 -23.67 52.32
CA ILE A 125 35.60 -23.15 51.40
C ILE A 125 35.92 -23.67 50.02
N LEU A 126 34.95 -24.45 49.46
CA LEU A 126 35.09 -25.11 48.16
C LEU A 126 33.98 -24.63 47.22
N THR A 127 34.39 -23.93 46.16
CA THR A 127 33.47 -23.43 45.12
C THR A 127 33.25 -24.52 44.10
N VAL A 128 31.99 -24.74 43.73
CA VAL A 128 31.55 -25.69 42.72
C VAL A 128 30.69 -24.98 41.68
N HIS A 129 30.72 -25.46 40.42
CA HIS A 129 30.02 -24.84 39.31
C HIS A 129 28.94 -25.72 38.68
N SER A 130 28.87 -27.00 39.12
CA SER A 130 27.83 -27.94 38.70
C SER A 130 27.42 -28.91 39.82
N ALA A 131 26.30 -29.61 39.68
CA ALA A 131 25.85 -30.61 40.63
C ALA A 131 26.77 -31.84 40.66
N GLU A 132 27.38 -32.20 39.54
CA GLU A 132 28.36 -33.26 39.41
C GLU A 132 29.64 -32.92 40.18
N GLU A 133 30.16 -31.73 40.00
CA GLU A 133 31.35 -31.23 40.74
C GLU A 133 31.08 -31.14 42.23
N ALA A 134 29.87 -30.77 42.64
CA ALA A 134 29.43 -30.78 44.01
C ALA A 134 29.46 -32.21 44.61
N ALA A 135 28.93 -33.18 43.86
CA ALA A 135 28.93 -34.59 44.32
C ALA A 135 30.35 -35.13 44.49
N GLU A 136 31.26 -34.90 43.54
CA GLU A 136 32.66 -35.33 43.64
C GLU A 136 33.37 -34.64 44.80
N THR A 137 33.13 -33.36 45.04
CA THR A 137 33.70 -32.61 46.13
C THR A 137 33.24 -33.11 47.50
N LEU A 138 31.95 -33.40 47.64
CA LEU A 138 31.35 -33.95 48.83
C LEU A 138 31.91 -35.34 49.16
N GLU A 139 32.12 -36.20 48.15
CA GLU A 139 32.71 -37.54 48.34
C GLU A 139 34.17 -37.41 48.84
N ARG A 140 34.96 -36.49 48.28
CA ARG A 140 36.35 -36.18 48.77
C ARG A 140 36.35 -35.71 50.22
N LEU A 141 35.44 -34.82 50.60
CA LEU A 141 35.32 -34.33 51.99
C LEU A 141 34.97 -35.44 52.95
N LYS A 142 34.03 -36.31 52.57
CA LYS A 142 33.65 -37.49 53.38
C LYS A 142 34.82 -38.42 53.61
N GLN A 143 35.64 -38.70 52.59
CA GLN A 143 36.85 -39.50 52.72
C GLN A 143 37.91 -38.76 53.56
N GLY A 144 37.95 -37.43 53.55
CA GLY A 144 38.81 -36.58 54.38
C GLY A 144 38.40 -36.46 55.83
N GLY A 145 37.30 -37.13 56.25
CA GLY A 145 36.82 -37.17 57.64
C GLY A 145 35.89 -36.03 58.03
N TYR A 146 35.47 -35.19 57.07
CA TYR A 146 34.45 -34.18 57.33
C TYR A 146 33.10 -34.85 57.62
N ARG A 147 32.42 -34.37 58.64
CA ARG A 147 31.11 -34.86 59.02
C ARG A 147 29.96 -33.93 58.66
N MET A 148 30.31 -32.65 58.44
CA MET A 148 29.32 -31.62 58.20
C MET A 148 29.71 -30.72 57.03
N VAL A 149 28.71 -30.29 56.28
CA VAL A 149 28.85 -29.32 55.17
C VAL A 149 27.81 -28.22 55.32
N VAL A 150 28.24 -26.99 55.03
CA VAL A 150 27.35 -25.81 54.89
C VAL A 150 27.24 -25.47 53.42
N GLY A 151 26.04 -25.35 52.87
CA GLY A 151 25.91 -25.06 51.44
C GLY A 151 24.51 -24.62 51.03
N ASP A 152 24.31 -24.56 49.70
CA ASP A 152 22.99 -24.32 49.05
C ASP A 152 22.09 -25.58 49.07
N MET A 153 20.93 -25.47 48.42
CA MET A 153 19.96 -26.57 48.37
C MET A 153 20.52 -27.80 47.66
N VAL A 154 21.27 -27.60 46.56
CA VAL A 154 21.87 -28.69 45.78
C VAL A 154 22.90 -29.43 46.62
N THR A 155 23.86 -28.68 47.19
CA THR A 155 24.89 -29.24 48.06
C THR A 155 24.30 -29.89 49.30
N HIS A 156 23.29 -29.27 49.92
CA HIS A 156 22.60 -29.82 51.09
C HIS A 156 21.92 -31.15 50.78
N THR A 157 21.21 -31.25 49.66
CA THR A 157 20.49 -32.44 49.25
C THR A 157 21.45 -33.60 48.95
N LEU A 158 22.53 -33.30 48.18
CA LEU A 158 23.54 -34.30 47.86
C LEU A 158 24.31 -34.78 49.12
N ALA A 159 24.71 -33.88 50.00
CA ALA A 159 25.42 -34.20 51.23
C ALA A 159 24.60 -35.13 52.14
N ARG A 160 23.29 -34.83 52.31
CA ARG A 160 22.39 -35.71 53.09
C ARG A 160 22.21 -37.06 52.42
N GLY A 161 22.10 -37.11 51.11
CA GLY A 161 22.02 -38.37 50.34
C GLY A 161 23.26 -39.26 50.53
N MET A 162 24.43 -38.65 50.77
CA MET A 162 25.70 -39.32 51.05
C MET A 162 25.95 -39.63 52.54
N GLY A 163 25.00 -39.24 53.40
CA GLY A 163 25.12 -39.49 54.85
C GLY A 163 26.03 -38.49 55.58
N LEU A 164 26.29 -37.32 55.05
CA LEU A 164 26.91 -36.19 55.70
C LEU A 164 25.84 -35.33 56.37
N ASP A 165 26.17 -34.75 57.54
CA ASP A 165 25.33 -33.70 58.09
C ASP A 165 25.46 -32.42 57.24
N ALA A 166 24.32 -31.76 56.99
CA ALA A 166 24.32 -30.60 56.10
C ALA A 166 23.47 -29.46 56.69
N PHE A 167 24.03 -28.29 56.70
CA PHE A 167 23.35 -27.03 57.00
C PHE A 167 23.05 -26.28 55.72
N LEU A 168 21.76 -25.99 55.50
CA LEU A 168 21.33 -25.15 54.39
C LEU A 168 21.53 -23.67 54.75
N VAL A 169 22.20 -22.91 53.90
CA VAL A 169 22.25 -21.45 54.01
C VAL A 169 20.88 -20.89 53.56
N THR A 170 20.06 -20.49 54.53
CA THR A 170 18.73 -19.94 54.29
C THR A 170 18.77 -18.42 54.21
N SER A 171 17.95 -17.83 53.34
CA SER A 171 17.82 -16.37 53.28
C SER A 171 17.05 -15.84 54.48
N GLY A 172 17.58 -14.84 55.15
CA GLY A 172 16.95 -14.16 56.27
C GLY A 172 15.93 -13.12 55.84
N ALA A 173 15.31 -12.47 56.83
CA ALA A 173 14.31 -11.44 56.57
C ALA A 173 14.87 -10.26 55.78
N GLU A 174 16.14 -9.91 56.02
CA GLU A 174 16.83 -8.78 55.35
C GLU A 174 16.92 -9.00 53.83
N ALA A 175 17.27 -10.21 53.39
CA ALA A 175 17.34 -10.55 51.97
C ALA A 175 15.97 -10.49 51.30
N LEU A 176 14.93 -10.95 51.95
CA LEU A 176 13.54 -10.88 51.50
C LEU A 176 13.05 -9.44 51.42
N HIS A 177 13.33 -8.60 52.43
CA HIS A 177 12.98 -7.18 52.41
C HIS A 177 13.64 -6.46 51.25
N THR A 178 14.92 -6.68 51.02
CA THR A 178 15.64 -6.09 49.86
C THR A 178 15.02 -6.51 48.55
N ALA A 179 14.69 -7.77 48.37
CA ALA A 179 14.04 -8.28 47.15
C ALA A 179 12.67 -7.67 46.93
N PHE A 180 11.82 -7.52 47.98
CA PHE A 180 10.51 -6.89 47.85
C PHE A 180 10.58 -5.40 47.56
N GLU A 181 11.52 -4.65 48.10
CA GLU A 181 11.76 -3.24 47.74
C GLU A 181 12.14 -3.09 46.27
N GLN A 182 13.04 -3.97 45.80
CA GLN A 182 13.40 -4.01 44.37
C GLN A 182 12.19 -4.37 43.51
N ALA A 183 11.39 -5.39 43.88
CA ALA A 183 10.19 -5.81 43.16
C ALA A 183 9.16 -4.67 43.08
N LEU A 184 8.93 -3.92 44.17
CA LEU A 184 8.05 -2.74 44.18
C LEU A 184 8.55 -1.64 43.25
N THR A 185 9.87 -1.40 43.24
CA THR A 185 10.49 -0.38 42.36
C THR A 185 10.35 -0.74 40.89
N ILE A 186 10.66 -1.98 40.54
CA ILE A 186 10.54 -2.50 39.17
C ILE A 186 9.07 -2.49 38.71
N SER A 187 8.15 -2.97 39.55
CA SER A 187 6.73 -2.96 39.28
C SER A 187 6.16 -1.55 39.06
N ALA A 188 6.64 -0.57 39.82
CA ALA A 188 6.24 0.82 39.66
C ALA A 188 6.72 1.39 38.32
N ARG A 189 7.99 1.13 37.92
CA ARG A 189 8.55 1.55 36.64
C ARG A 189 7.86 0.87 35.46
N SER A 190 7.63 -0.43 35.51
CA SER A 190 6.92 -1.17 34.47
C SER A 190 5.51 -0.66 34.27
N ARG A 191 4.78 -0.36 35.34
CA ARG A 191 3.45 0.24 35.27
C ARG A 191 3.46 1.65 34.70
N ALA A 192 4.42 2.48 35.10
CA ALA A 192 4.56 3.83 34.57
C ALA A 192 4.77 3.81 33.04
N LEU A 193 5.66 2.95 32.54
CA LEU A 193 5.89 2.76 31.11
C LEU A 193 4.65 2.23 30.37
N ARG A 194 3.92 1.28 30.96
CA ARG A 194 2.65 0.80 30.38
C ARG A 194 1.59 1.89 30.33
N GLN A 195 1.46 2.70 31.38
CA GLN A 195 0.52 3.82 31.40
C GLN A 195 0.90 4.90 30.38
N GLU A 196 2.18 5.21 30.24
CA GLU A 196 2.68 6.15 29.24
C GLU A 196 2.40 5.63 27.82
N ASN A 197 2.66 4.36 27.55
CA ASN A 197 2.33 3.72 26.28
C ASN A 197 0.83 3.74 25.98
N LEU A 198 -0.03 3.43 26.98
CA LEU A 198 -1.48 3.50 26.84
C LEU A 198 -1.95 4.94 26.60
N PHE A 199 -1.37 5.90 27.31
CA PHE A 199 -1.66 7.32 27.10
C PHE A 199 -1.25 7.77 25.69
N LEU A 200 -0.03 7.45 25.24
CA LEU A 200 0.44 7.76 23.88
C LEU A 200 -0.49 7.11 22.84
N ARG A 201 -0.88 5.85 23.04
CA ARG A 201 -1.86 5.17 22.16
C ARG A 201 -3.21 5.89 22.12
N SER A 202 -3.69 6.39 23.26
CA SER A 202 -4.99 7.08 23.34
C SER A 202 -4.95 8.49 22.75
N VAL A 203 -3.80 9.17 22.79
CA VAL A 203 -3.62 10.53 22.25
C VAL A 203 -3.28 10.51 20.75
N THR A 204 -2.54 9.48 20.29
CA THR A 204 -2.20 9.33 18.87
C THR A 204 -3.26 8.60 18.07
N GLY A 205 -4.19 7.91 18.72
CA GLY A 205 -5.29 7.18 18.09
C GLY A 205 -6.54 8.04 18.02
N ASP A 206 -6.65 8.95 17.03
CA ASP A 206 -7.98 9.30 16.53
C ASP A 206 -8.62 8.01 16.00
N GLU A 207 -9.94 7.82 16.15
CA GLU A 207 -10.65 6.60 15.74
C GLU A 207 -10.38 6.19 14.28
N ASN A 208 -9.78 7.06 13.48
CA ASN A 208 -9.43 6.88 12.08
C ASN A 208 -7.93 6.63 11.80
N ASP A 209 -7.02 6.88 12.75
CA ASP A 209 -5.58 6.70 12.52
C ASP A 209 -5.18 5.23 12.70
N ARG A 210 -5.06 4.52 11.60
CA ARG A 210 -4.58 3.13 11.55
C ARG A 210 -3.11 3.11 11.18
N VAL A 211 -2.31 2.42 11.99
CA VAL A 211 -0.85 2.40 11.86
C VAL A 211 -0.33 0.96 11.84
N ILE A 212 0.60 0.67 10.95
CA ILE A 212 1.37 -0.57 10.92
C ILE A 212 2.84 -0.19 10.86
N VAL A 213 3.67 -0.81 11.68
CA VAL A 213 5.12 -0.69 11.65
C VAL A 213 5.73 -2.06 11.42
N LEU A 214 6.56 -2.15 10.39
CA LEU A 214 7.36 -3.33 10.11
C LEU A 214 8.82 -3.04 10.50
N ASP A 215 9.53 -4.06 10.97
CA ASP A 215 10.98 -3.99 11.23
C ASP A 215 11.80 -4.03 9.92
N GLY A 216 13.11 -4.01 10.02
CA GLY A 216 14.03 -4.04 8.88
C GLY A 216 13.94 -5.31 8.03
N GLU A 217 13.46 -6.41 8.59
CA GLU A 217 13.29 -7.71 7.92
C GLU A 217 11.85 -7.93 7.40
N GLY A 218 10.94 -6.97 7.64
CA GLY A 218 9.54 -7.05 7.24
C GLY A 218 8.64 -7.78 8.25
N GLY A 219 9.15 -8.06 9.46
CA GLY A 219 8.37 -8.56 10.58
C GLY A 219 7.41 -7.49 11.12
N LEU A 220 6.25 -7.90 11.65
CA LEU A 220 5.31 -6.98 12.28
C LEU A 220 5.83 -6.55 13.65
N PHE A 221 6.27 -5.29 13.77
CA PHE A 221 6.74 -4.71 15.03
C PHE A 221 5.60 -4.08 15.83
N TYR A 222 4.66 -3.39 15.17
CA TYR A 222 3.55 -2.71 15.82
C TYR A 222 2.35 -2.56 14.87
N ALA A 223 1.15 -2.68 15.39
CA ALA A 223 -0.07 -2.39 14.63
C ALA A 223 -1.13 -1.72 15.51
N LEU A 224 -1.91 -0.84 14.89
CA LEU A 224 -3.13 -0.26 15.44
C LEU A 224 -4.18 -0.24 14.31
N PRO A 225 -5.26 -1.04 14.40
CA PRO A 225 -5.60 -2.05 15.42
C PRO A 225 -4.61 -3.24 15.50
N ASP A 226 -4.61 -3.95 16.60
CA ASP A 226 -3.64 -5.03 16.88
C ASP A 226 -3.64 -6.18 15.86
N HIS A 227 -4.72 -6.36 15.12
CA HIS A 227 -4.87 -7.39 14.09
C HIS A 227 -5.16 -6.77 12.71
N PRO A 228 -4.15 -6.31 11.97
CA PRO A 228 -4.33 -5.80 10.63
C PRO A 228 -4.68 -6.93 9.63
N PRO A 229 -5.41 -6.65 8.53
CA PRO A 229 -5.71 -7.64 7.50
C PRO A 229 -4.45 -8.27 6.92
N THR A 230 -4.43 -9.60 6.79
CA THR A 230 -3.25 -10.34 6.30
C THR A 230 -2.87 -9.95 4.87
N ALA A 231 -3.87 -9.77 3.99
CA ALA A 231 -3.63 -9.34 2.61
C ALA A 231 -2.99 -7.93 2.54
N LEU A 232 -3.41 -7.02 3.42
CA LEU A 232 -2.78 -5.69 3.53
C LEU A 232 -1.32 -5.82 3.95
N LEU A 233 -1.00 -6.66 4.95
CA LEU A 233 0.39 -6.89 5.41
C LEU A 233 1.31 -7.39 4.29
N GLU A 234 0.84 -8.30 3.45
CA GLU A 234 1.60 -8.82 2.30
C GLU A 234 1.95 -7.70 1.31
N VAL A 235 0.97 -6.85 1.01
CA VAL A 235 1.17 -5.68 0.13
C VAL A 235 2.16 -4.69 0.74
N LEU A 236 2.07 -4.42 2.05
CA LEU A 236 2.99 -3.51 2.73
C LEU A 236 4.43 -4.03 2.74
N ARG A 237 4.62 -5.35 2.97
CA ARG A 237 5.94 -6.00 2.88
C ARG A 237 6.55 -5.88 1.48
N ALA A 238 5.76 -6.11 0.44
CA ALA A 238 6.22 -5.95 -0.94
C ALA A 238 6.64 -4.52 -1.28
N LYS A 239 6.07 -3.52 -0.59
CA LYS A 239 6.33 -2.08 -0.83
C LYS A 239 7.48 -1.50 -0.01
N THR A 240 8.06 -2.20 0.94
CA THR A 240 9.17 -1.69 1.78
C THR A 240 10.36 -1.20 0.95
N GLY A 241 10.73 -1.92 -0.12
CA GLY A 241 11.84 -1.56 -1.01
C GLY A 241 11.60 -0.33 -1.89
N GLU A 242 10.36 0.13 -2.04
CA GLU A 242 10.01 1.29 -2.86
C GLU A 242 9.96 2.59 -2.05
N ILE A 243 10.07 2.54 -0.72
CA ILE A 243 9.96 3.71 0.15
C ILE A 243 11.25 4.53 0.09
N PRO A 244 11.18 5.82 -0.32
CA PRO A 244 12.36 6.68 -0.36
C PRO A 244 12.90 6.97 1.05
N PRO A 245 14.22 7.10 1.24
CA PRO A 245 14.82 7.30 2.57
C PRO A 245 14.39 8.59 3.28
N GLU A 246 14.17 9.68 2.53
CA GLU A 246 13.96 11.02 3.10
C GLU A 246 12.53 11.56 2.89
N THR A 247 11.71 10.88 2.10
CA THR A 247 10.34 11.34 1.79
C THR A 247 9.32 10.26 2.09
N SER A 248 8.03 10.64 2.16
CA SER A 248 6.95 9.68 2.30
C SER A 248 6.50 9.17 0.93
N LEU A 249 6.19 7.88 0.85
CA LEU A 249 5.51 7.26 -0.28
C LEU A 249 4.01 7.20 0.02
N LYS A 250 3.17 7.71 -0.87
CA LYS A 250 1.72 7.54 -0.79
C LYS A 250 1.25 6.66 -1.92
N PHE A 251 0.40 5.67 -1.60
CA PHE A 251 -0.20 4.77 -2.58
C PHE A 251 -1.58 4.30 -2.14
N TYR A 252 -2.33 3.76 -3.10
CA TYR A 252 -3.65 3.17 -2.86
C TYR A 252 -3.58 1.66 -3.02
N TYR A 253 -4.33 0.96 -2.17
CA TYR A 253 -4.56 -0.46 -2.30
C TYR A 253 -6.07 -0.72 -2.21
N ASN A 254 -6.58 -1.51 -3.14
CA ASN A 254 -7.99 -1.84 -3.21
C ASN A 254 -8.17 -3.32 -2.88
N GLU A 255 -8.97 -3.61 -1.86
CA GLU A 255 -9.32 -4.96 -1.46
C GLU A 255 -10.84 -5.08 -1.35
N GLN A 256 -11.44 -5.84 -2.25
CA GLN A 256 -12.89 -6.01 -2.34
C GLN A 256 -13.64 -4.68 -2.49
N ASP A 257 -14.30 -4.21 -1.42
CA ASP A 257 -15.06 -2.95 -1.38
C ASP A 257 -14.37 -1.87 -0.52
N LEU A 258 -13.11 -2.09 -0.11
CA LEU A 258 -12.32 -1.18 0.71
C LEU A 258 -11.17 -0.56 -0.09
N LEU A 259 -11.09 0.76 -0.10
CA LEU A 259 -9.94 1.52 -0.56
C LEU A 259 -9.06 1.87 0.65
N TYR A 260 -7.83 1.39 0.63
CA TYR A 260 -6.80 1.78 1.57
C TYR A 260 -5.96 2.90 0.96
N THR A 261 -5.99 4.06 1.58
CA THR A 261 -5.06 5.16 1.29
C THR A 261 -3.90 5.04 2.26
N ILE A 262 -2.71 4.74 1.78
CA ILE A 262 -1.56 4.37 2.59
C ILE A 262 -0.45 5.41 2.41
N THR A 263 0.11 5.89 3.52
CA THR A 263 1.30 6.74 3.54
C THR A 263 2.40 5.99 4.27
N ALA A 264 3.52 5.76 3.60
CA ALA A 264 4.67 5.03 4.10
C ALA A 264 5.89 5.94 4.29
N ARG A 265 6.66 5.73 5.35
CA ARG A 265 7.94 6.40 5.58
C ARG A 265 8.90 5.49 6.34
N ILE A 266 10.19 5.72 6.18
CA ILE A 266 11.24 5.04 6.95
C ILE A 266 11.48 5.79 8.26
N LEU A 267 11.57 5.05 9.36
CA LEU A 267 12.01 5.54 10.66
C LEU A 267 13.33 4.84 11.05
N SER A 268 14.28 5.59 11.61
CA SER A 268 15.50 5.03 12.17
C SER A 268 15.52 5.28 13.67
N MET A 269 15.54 4.21 14.46
CA MET A 269 15.58 4.29 15.92
C MET A 269 16.63 3.29 16.46
N GLY A 270 17.53 3.77 17.30
CA GLY A 270 18.54 2.91 17.93
C GLY A 270 19.53 2.26 16.96
N GLY A 271 19.66 2.77 15.73
CA GLY A 271 20.49 2.17 14.68
C GLY A 271 19.75 1.15 13.80
N GLU A 272 18.53 0.81 14.15
CA GLU A 272 17.68 -0.08 13.38
C GLU A 272 16.70 0.70 12.49
N ARG A 273 16.27 0.06 11.41
CA ARG A 273 15.37 0.64 10.41
C ARG A 273 13.97 0.05 10.58
N TYR A 274 12.97 0.92 10.60
CA TYR A 274 11.55 0.56 10.67
C TYR A 274 10.77 1.20 9.52
N TYR A 275 9.74 0.51 9.03
CA TYR A 275 8.83 1.01 7.99
C TYR A 275 7.48 1.34 8.62
N LEU A 276 7.17 2.63 8.70
CA LEU A 276 5.90 3.13 9.24
C LEU A 276 4.89 3.32 8.11
N PHE A 277 3.74 2.67 8.23
CA PHE A 277 2.59 2.82 7.35
C PHE A 277 1.43 3.40 8.14
N ARG A 278 0.91 4.55 7.70
CA ARG A 278 -0.38 5.07 8.14
C ARG A 278 -1.39 4.82 7.04
N TYR A 279 -2.58 4.32 7.39
CA TYR A 279 -3.58 4.04 6.38
C TYR A 279 -4.98 4.43 6.84
N LEU A 280 -5.78 4.87 5.86
CA LEU A 280 -7.21 5.10 5.99
C LEU A 280 -7.92 4.04 5.16
N ALA A 281 -8.97 3.43 5.70
CA ALA A 281 -9.81 2.50 4.97
C ALA A 281 -11.18 3.15 4.78
N ALA A 282 -11.61 3.33 3.54
CA ALA A 282 -12.94 3.81 3.20
C ALA A 282 -13.69 2.71 2.45
N GLN A 283 -14.97 2.51 2.79
CA GLN A 283 -15.84 1.72 1.91
C GLN A 283 -16.02 2.50 0.63
N ILE A 284 -15.56 1.89 -0.47
CA ILE A 284 -15.95 2.38 -1.78
C ILE A 284 -17.37 1.86 -2.00
N PRO A 285 -18.38 2.72 -2.22
CA PRO A 285 -19.72 2.26 -2.54
C PRO A 285 -19.80 1.58 -3.93
N LEU A 286 -18.75 0.91 -4.36
CA LEU A 286 -18.44 0.66 -5.74
C LEU A 286 -17.89 -0.76 -5.90
N ARG A 287 -18.77 -1.70 -6.13
CA ARG A 287 -18.36 -2.97 -6.71
C ARG A 287 -17.70 -2.70 -8.07
N SER A 288 -16.35 -2.87 -8.12
CA SER A 288 -15.52 -3.05 -9.33
C SER A 288 -15.84 -2.15 -10.54
N ASN A 289 -15.03 -2.04 -11.54
CA ASN A 289 -15.09 -1.40 -12.89
C ASN A 289 -16.33 -0.56 -13.32
N LYS A 290 -17.46 -0.60 -12.60
CA LYS A 290 -18.71 0.16 -12.88
C LYS A 290 -18.75 1.52 -12.18
N SER A 291 -17.73 1.86 -11.37
CA SER A 291 -17.73 3.11 -10.60
C SER A 291 -17.15 4.31 -11.33
N GLY A 292 -16.44 4.06 -12.38
CA GLY A 292 -15.71 5.10 -13.11
C GLY A 292 -14.45 5.63 -12.41
N LEU A 293 -14.15 5.23 -11.17
CA LEU A 293 -12.93 5.60 -10.45
C LEU A 293 -11.93 4.44 -10.45
N ARG A 294 -10.69 4.71 -10.88
CA ARG A 294 -9.58 3.75 -10.90
C ARG A 294 -8.33 4.41 -10.32
N PHE A 295 -7.56 3.66 -9.57
CA PHE A 295 -6.36 4.11 -8.90
C PHE A 295 -5.17 3.31 -9.42
N PHE A 296 -4.11 4.00 -9.80
CA PHE A 296 -2.91 3.38 -10.36
C PHE A 296 -1.67 3.93 -9.68
N ASN A 297 -0.66 3.06 -9.57
CA ASN A 297 0.70 3.44 -9.25
C ASN A 297 1.56 3.54 -10.53
N LYS A 298 2.83 3.96 -10.37
CA LYS A 298 3.76 4.11 -11.49
C LYS A 298 3.96 2.81 -12.27
N SER A 299 4.22 1.70 -11.57
CA SER A 299 4.51 0.40 -12.19
C SER A 299 3.32 -0.12 -13.01
N GLU A 300 2.09 0.04 -12.49
CA GLU A 300 0.88 -0.34 -13.21
C GLU A 300 0.68 0.53 -14.46
N CYS A 301 0.93 1.85 -14.37
CA CYS A 301 0.86 2.74 -15.52
C CYS A 301 1.93 2.41 -16.57
N GLU A 302 3.16 2.09 -16.15
CA GLU A 302 4.24 1.66 -17.04
C GLU A 302 3.87 0.36 -17.76
N HIS A 303 3.38 -0.64 -17.03
CA HIS A 303 2.96 -1.90 -17.62
C HIS A 303 1.82 -1.72 -18.64
N LEU A 304 0.80 -0.93 -18.30
CA LEU A 304 -0.31 -0.63 -19.21
C LEU A 304 0.12 0.17 -20.44
N PHE A 305 1.11 1.06 -20.30
CA PHE A 305 1.66 1.83 -21.41
C PHE A 305 2.55 0.95 -22.30
N LEU A 306 3.48 0.19 -21.73
CA LEU A 306 4.39 -0.71 -22.47
C LEU A 306 3.64 -1.78 -23.26
N GLY A 307 2.54 -2.32 -22.72
CA GLY A 307 1.64 -3.23 -23.42
C GLY A 307 0.71 -2.57 -24.45
N SER A 308 0.79 -1.26 -24.63
CA SER A 308 -0.09 -0.53 -25.54
C SER A 308 0.43 -0.46 -26.97
N PHE A 309 -0.50 -0.34 -27.91
CA PHE A 309 -0.17 -0.08 -29.33
C PHE A 309 0.79 1.11 -29.51
N TYR A 310 0.65 2.16 -28.69
CA TYR A 310 1.45 3.39 -28.80
C TYR A 310 2.92 3.19 -28.45
N SER A 311 3.22 2.32 -27.49
CA SER A 311 4.60 1.96 -27.14
C SER A 311 5.24 1.11 -28.23
N VAL A 312 4.47 0.14 -28.75
CA VAL A 312 4.96 -0.83 -29.74
C VAL A 312 5.17 -0.18 -31.11
N SER A 313 4.28 0.72 -31.52
CA SER A 313 4.29 1.28 -32.89
C SER A 313 4.93 2.66 -33.02
N GLY A 314 5.32 3.29 -31.89
CA GLY A 314 5.81 4.67 -31.92
C GLY A 314 4.77 5.71 -32.37
N ALA A 315 3.47 5.39 -32.23
CA ALA A 315 2.34 6.20 -32.76
C ALA A 315 2.21 7.60 -32.17
N MET A 316 3.13 8.05 -31.31
CA MET A 316 3.13 9.41 -30.75
C MET A 316 3.62 10.48 -31.74
N GLY A 317 4.46 10.11 -32.71
CA GLY A 317 4.96 11.03 -33.75
C GLY A 317 5.52 12.33 -33.19
N GLU A 318 5.15 13.47 -33.78
CA GLU A 318 5.61 14.81 -33.37
C GLU A 318 5.27 15.17 -31.91
N MET A 319 4.25 14.53 -31.33
CA MET A 319 3.88 14.76 -29.93
C MET A 319 4.98 14.32 -28.94
N GLU A 320 5.83 13.37 -29.33
CA GLU A 320 6.90 12.88 -28.46
C GLU A 320 7.92 13.96 -28.09
N ALA A 321 8.15 14.91 -28.97
CA ALA A 321 9.06 16.03 -28.73
C ALA A 321 8.48 17.07 -27.74
N ILE A 322 7.16 17.23 -27.70
CA ILE A 322 6.48 18.27 -26.91
C ILE A 322 6.09 17.74 -25.52
N LEU A 323 5.78 16.45 -25.41
CA LEU A 323 5.29 15.83 -24.17
C LEU A 323 6.21 16.02 -22.95
N PRO A 324 7.55 15.94 -23.04
CA PRO A 324 8.42 16.18 -21.87
C PRO A 324 8.25 17.58 -21.28
N SER A 325 8.14 18.60 -22.15
CA SER A 325 7.95 19.99 -21.72
C SER A 325 6.60 20.19 -21.02
N ILE A 326 5.53 19.61 -21.57
CA ILE A 326 4.20 19.66 -20.96
C ILE A 326 4.16 18.82 -19.66
N ALA A 327 4.88 17.69 -19.63
CA ALA A 327 4.94 16.82 -18.47
C ALA A 327 5.60 17.50 -17.26
N ALA A 328 6.58 18.37 -17.49
CA ALA A 328 7.28 19.10 -16.43
C ALA A 328 6.43 20.20 -15.76
N ILE A 329 5.36 20.67 -16.42
CA ILE A 329 4.52 21.78 -15.95
C ILE A 329 3.35 21.24 -15.10
N ARG A 330 3.08 21.87 -13.96
CA ARG A 330 1.94 21.52 -13.09
C ARG A 330 0.59 22.08 -13.54
N GLN A 331 0.58 22.94 -14.55
CA GLN A 331 -0.65 23.54 -15.07
C GLN A 331 -1.63 22.47 -15.55
N PRO A 332 -2.95 22.63 -15.33
CA PRO A 332 -3.96 21.72 -15.86
C PRO A 332 -3.85 21.53 -17.38
N VAL A 333 -4.04 20.30 -17.84
CA VAL A 333 -3.93 19.94 -19.26
C VAL A 333 -5.28 19.44 -19.76
N MET A 334 -5.75 19.97 -20.91
CA MET A 334 -6.93 19.51 -21.62
C MET A 334 -6.51 18.81 -22.92
N ILE A 335 -6.71 17.49 -22.99
CA ILE A 335 -6.40 16.67 -24.17
C ILE A 335 -7.64 16.57 -25.04
N LEU A 336 -7.57 17.10 -26.26
CA LEU A 336 -8.65 17.08 -27.25
C LEU A 336 -8.31 16.11 -28.37
N GLY A 337 -9.28 15.34 -28.83
CA GLY A 337 -9.11 14.46 -29.97
C GLY A 337 -10.30 13.57 -30.20
N GLU A 338 -10.38 12.97 -31.37
CA GLU A 338 -11.45 12.06 -31.74
C GLU A 338 -11.40 10.76 -30.92
N THR A 339 -12.46 9.97 -31.00
CA THR A 339 -12.49 8.63 -30.41
C THR A 339 -11.32 7.80 -30.96
N GLY A 340 -10.61 7.09 -30.08
CA GLY A 340 -9.51 6.20 -30.49
C GLY A 340 -8.19 6.87 -30.85
N THR A 341 -8.01 8.19 -30.64
CA THR A 341 -6.74 8.90 -30.88
C THR A 341 -5.69 8.72 -29.80
N GLY A 342 -5.98 7.99 -28.72
CA GLY A 342 -5.01 7.68 -27.68
C GLY A 342 -4.94 8.67 -26.54
N LYS A 343 -5.97 9.46 -26.28
CA LYS A 343 -6.03 10.43 -25.17
C LYS A 343 -5.61 9.85 -23.82
N GLU A 344 -6.04 8.63 -23.53
CA GLU A 344 -5.70 7.94 -22.28
C GLU A 344 -4.20 7.61 -22.20
N GLN A 345 -3.58 7.19 -23.31
CA GLN A 345 -2.16 6.89 -23.34
C GLN A 345 -1.31 8.16 -23.16
N ILE A 346 -1.72 9.26 -23.77
CA ILE A 346 -1.07 10.56 -23.55
C ILE A 346 -1.19 11.00 -22.09
N ALA A 347 -2.33 10.82 -21.45
CA ALA A 347 -2.50 11.13 -20.03
C ALA A 347 -1.53 10.30 -19.16
N ARG A 348 -1.36 9.00 -19.46
CA ARG A 348 -0.37 8.14 -18.77
C ARG A 348 1.06 8.61 -19.00
N VAL A 349 1.42 8.98 -20.23
CA VAL A 349 2.77 9.50 -20.54
C VAL A 349 3.04 10.80 -19.83
N LEU A 350 2.07 11.71 -19.78
CA LEU A 350 2.19 12.95 -19.01
C LEU A 350 2.42 12.67 -17.52
N TYR A 351 1.76 11.68 -16.95
CA TYR A 351 2.00 11.24 -15.58
C TYR A 351 3.39 10.62 -15.42
N LEU A 352 3.74 9.63 -16.25
CA LEU A 352 5.00 8.88 -16.13
C LEU A 352 6.25 9.75 -16.33
N ARG A 353 6.17 10.75 -17.21
CA ARG A 353 7.27 11.71 -17.47
C ARG A 353 7.20 12.95 -16.57
N GLY A 354 6.17 13.07 -15.74
CA GLY A 354 5.97 14.21 -14.85
C GLY A 354 6.69 14.09 -13.52
N PRO A 355 6.84 15.19 -12.76
CA PRO A 355 7.51 15.21 -11.47
C PRO A 355 6.77 14.39 -10.38
N LEU A 356 5.48 14.09 -10.60
CA LEU A 356 4.63 13.35 -9.66
C LEU A 356 4.46 11.87 -10.06
N CYS A 357 5.35 11.31 -10.89
CA CYS A 357 5.23 9.92 -11.38
C CYS A 357 5.33 8.84 -10.28
N ASN A 358 5.93 9.16 -9.13
CA ASN A 358 6.00 8.27 -7.96
C ASN A 358 4.83 8.48 -6.98
N ARG A 359 3.86 9.32 -7.33
CA ARG A 359 2.66 9.61 -6.56
C ARG A 359 1.45 8.96 -7.23
N PRO A 360 0.30 8.86 -6.54
CA PRO A 360 -0.88 8.23 -7.11
C PRO A 360 -1.37 8.85 -8.42
N PHE A 361 -1.85 8.00 -9.34
CA PHE A 361 -2.55 8.38 -10.55
C PHE A 361 -4.01 7.92 -10.46
N VAL A 362 -4.92 8.87 -10.33
CA VAL A 362 -6.35 8.62 -10.19
C VAL A 362 -7.05 8.91 -11.51
N VAL A 363 -7.81 7.96 -12.02
CA VAL A 363 -8.61 8.10 -13.24
C VAL A 363 -10.08 8.16 -12.87
N ALA A 364 -10.75 9.26 -13.22
CA ALA A 364 -12.18 9.46 -13.09
C ALA A 364 -12.80 9.44 -14.49
N ASP A 365 -13.42 8.31 -14.87
CA ASP A 365 -14.11 8.18 -16.14
C ASP A 365 -15.52 8.75 -16.04
N CYS A 366 -15.71 9.97 -16.53
CA CYS A 366 -16.96 10.72 -16.41
C CYS A 366 -18.15 10.04 -17.11
N ALA A 367 -17.89 9.16 -18.08
CA ALA A 367 -18.95 8.39 -18.76
C ALA A 367 -19.47 7.22 -17.92
N LEU A 368 -18.67 6.72 -16.97
CA LEU A 368 -19.01 5.57 -16.14
C LEU A 368 -19.39 5.96 -14.70
N MET A 369 -19.10 7.19 -14.28
CA MET A 369 -19.38 7.64 -12.91
C MET A 369 -20.90 7.77 -12.66
N ASN A 370 -21.33 7.22 -11.54
CA ASN A 370 -22.69 7.37 -11.00
C ASN A 370 -22.75 8.43 -9.89
N ASP A 371 -23.95 8.76 -9.39
CA ASP A 371 -24.11 9.78 -8.36
C ASP A 371 -23.32 9.49 -7.07
N LYS A 372 -23.21 8.22 -6.66
CA LYS A 372 -22.42 7.83 -5.49
C LYS A 372 -20.93 8.07 -5.71
N SER A 373 -20.44 7.80 -6.93
CA SER A 373 -19.04 8.05 -7.29
C SER A 373 -18.73 9.54 -7.30
N TRP A 374 -19.64 10.35 -7.83
CA TRP A 374 -19.53 11.81 -7.81
C TRP A 374 -19.57 12.35 -6.40
N ASP A 375 -20.48 11.86 -5.55
CA ASP A 375 -20.58 12.28 -4.15
C ASP A 375 -19.32 11.90 -3.36
N PHE A 376 -18.79 10.69 -3.56
CA PHE A 376 -17.51 10.30 -2.99
C PHE A 376 -16.38 11.24 -3.46
N LEU A 377 -16.29 11.52 -4.76
CA LEU A 377 -15.21 12.35 -5.30
C LEU A 377 -15.28 13.80 -4.81
N LEU A 378 -16.47 14.39 -4.74
CA LEU A 378 -16.65 15.82 -4.41
C LEU A 378 -16.75 16.09 -2.91
N ASN A 379 -17.36 15.18 -2.11
CA ASN A 379 -17.79 15.49 -0.75
C ASN A 379 -17.14 14.62 0.35
N HIS A 380 -16.53 13.48 -0.03
CA HIS A 380 -16.03 12.56 0.99
C HIS A 380 -14.67 13.01 1.54
N TYR A 381 -14.43 12.88 2.86
CA TYR A 381 -13.18 13.28 3.51
C TYR A 381 -11.93 12.55 2.98
N ASN A 382 -12.08 11.30 2.50
CA ASN A 382 -11.02 10.50 1.89
C ASN A 382 -11.04 10.59 0.35
N SER A 383 -11.57 11.69 -0.21
CA SER A 383 -11.55 11.94 -1.65
C SER A 383 -10.13 12.23 -2.13
N PRO A 384 -9.75 11.73 -3.32
CA PRO A 384 -8.51 12.15 -3.97
C PRO A 384 -8.38 13.67 -4.15
N LEU A 385 -9.49 14.43 -4.23
CA LEU A 385 -9.46 15.89 -4.33
C LEU A 385 -8.97 16.58 -3.04
N ASN A 386 -8.97 15.87 -1.91
CA ASN A 386 -8.45 16.39 -0.64
C ASN A 386 -6.96 16.06 -0.41
N ASP A 387 -6.38 15.26 -1.29
CA ASP A 387 -4.98 14.86 -1.23
C ASP A 387 -4.02 15.95 -1.73
N THR A 388 -2.72 15.65 -1.63
CA THR A 388 -1.63 16.49 -2.13
C THR A 388 -0.64 15.65 -2.94
N ASP A 389 -0.06 16.28 -3.97
CA ASP A 389 1.00 15.70 -4.80
C ASP A 389 0.59 14.44 -5.61
N GLY A 390 -0.69 14.27 -5.96
CA GLY A 390 -1.17 13.26 -6.89
C GLY A 390 -1.39 13.79 -8.30
N THR A 391 -1.82 12.91 -9.20
CA THR A 391 -2.30 13.27 -10.53
C THR A 391 -3.71 12.73 -10.71
N ILE A 392 -4.66 13.60 -11.05
CA ILE A 392 -6.06 13.23 -11.28
C ILE A 392 -6.37 13.43 -12.77
N TYR A 393 -6.84 12.36 -13.40
CA TYR A 393 -7.21 12.35 -14.81
C TYR A 393 -8.72 12.17 -14.97
N PHE A 394 -9.40 13.20 -15.45
CA PHE A 394 -10.81 13.17 -15.82
C PHE A 394 -10.96 12.73 -17.27
N GLN A 395 -11.34 11.48 -17.47
CA GLN A 395 -11.54 10.87 -18.78
C GLN A 395 -12.97 11.10 -19.27
N ASN A 396 -13.16 11.27 -20.59
CA ASN A 396 -14.48 11.49 -21.22
C ASN A 396 -15.24 12.68 -20.61
N PHE A 397 -14.54 13.80 -20.43
CA PHE A 397 -15.05 15.00 -19.73
C PHE A 397 -16.33 15.57 -20.37
N GLU A 398 -16.52 15.40 -21.67
CA GLU A 398 -17.75 15.75 -22.40
C GLU A 398 -19.00 15.04 -21.88
N SER A 399 -18.85 13.84 -21.32
CA SER A 399 -19.95 13.04 -20.78
C SER A 399 -20.42 13.47 -19.37
N MET A 400 -19.68 14.42 -18.75
CA MET A 400 -20.03 14.91 -17.42
C MET A 400 -21.28 15.81 -17.48
N PRO A 401 -22.28 15.56 -16.59
CA PRO A 401 -23.44 16.45 -16.45
C PRO A 401 -23.02 17.90 -16.13
N ASP A 402 -23.73 18.87 -16.70
CA ASP A 402 -23.37 20.30 -16.53
C ASP A 402 -23.37 20.74 -15.06
N GLN A 403 -24.31 20.23 -14.25
CA GLN A 403 -24.35 20.52 -12.81
C GLN A 403 -23.07 20.03 -12.11
N ARG A 404 -22.66 18.78 -12.37
CA ARG A 404 -21.44 18.19 -11.77
C ARG A 404 -20.18 18.90 -12.24
N ARG A 405 -20.19 19.42 -13.48
CA ARG A 405 -19.08 20.22 -14.04
C ARG A 405 -18.92 21.55 -13.29
N LEU A 406 -20.02 22.21 -12.96
CA LEU A 406 -20.01 23.43 -12.17
C LEU A 406 -19.58 23.19 -10.72
N GLU A 407 -20.07 22.12 -10.08
CA GLU A 407 -19.66 21.71 -8.75
C GLU A 407 -18.15 21.41 -8.70
N LEU A 408 -17.63 20.62 -9.64
CA LEU A 408 -16.21 20.33 -9.75
C LEU A 408 -15.37 21.60 -9.97
N LEU A 409 -15.82 22.50 -10.82
CA LEU A 409 -15.13 23.77 -11.06
C LEU A 409 -15.03 24.62 -9.78
N SER A 410 -16.13 24.70 -9.02
CA SER A 410 -16.16 25.41 -7.72
C SER A 410 -15.15 24.80 -6.75
N VAL A 411 -15.18 23.48 -6.57
CA VAL A 411 -14.24 22.76 -5.71
C VAL A 411 -12.80 23.01 -6.12
N ILE A 412 -12.48 22.90 -7.42
CA ILE A 412 -11.11 23.13 -7.93
C ILE A 412 -10.62 24.55 -7.63
N LEU A 413 -11.46 25.56 -7.85
CA LEU A 413 -11.09 26.97 -7.66
C LEU A 413 -11.01 27.36 -6.19
N GLU A 414 -11.98 26.95 -5.37
CA GLU A 414 -12.05 27.28 -3.94
C GLU A 414 -10.95 26.62 -3.13
N THR A 415 -10.62 25.35 -3.45
CA THR A 415 -9.57 24.60 -2.74
C THR A 415 -8.16 24.88 -3.27
N GLY A 416 -8.03 25.60 -4.38
CA GLY A 416 -6.74 25.81 -5.04
C GLY A 416 -6.09 24.51 -5.51
N LEU A 417 -6.88 23.51 -5.90
CA LEU A 417 -6.46 22.16 -6.25
C LEU A 417 -5.29 22.10 -7.24
N PRO A 418 -5.21 22.94 -8.31
CA PRO A 418 -4.08 22.90 -9.26
C PRO A 418 -2.72 23.23 -8.65
N LYS A 419 -2.67 23.81 -7.45
CA LYS A 419 -1.42 24.06 -6.72
C LYS A 419 -0.93 22.82 -5.95
N ARG A 420 -1.86 21.93 -5.59
CA ARG A 420 -1.60 20.73 -4.79
C ARG A 420 -1.50 19.48 -5.66
N GLU A 421 -2.41 19.35 -6.64
CA GLU A 421 -2.59 18.19 -7.50
C GLU A 421 -2.35 18.57 -8.95
N ARG A 422 -1.89 17.62 -9.76
CA ARG A 422 -1.86 17.76 -11.21
C ARG A 422 -3.18 17.30 -11.82
N LEU A 423 -3.81 18.16 -12.60
CA LEU A 423 -5.09 17.87 -13.24
C LEU A 423 -4.90 17.64 -14.75
N ILE A 424 -5.44 16.53 -15.25
CA ILE A 424 -5.47 16.20 -16.67
C ILE A 424 -6.94 15.93 -17.03
N PHE A 425 -7.38 16.49 -18.13
CA PHE A 425 -8.73 16.28 -18.66
C PHE A 425 -8.62 15.74 -20.08
N SER A 426 -9.54 14.87 -20.50
CA SER A 426 -9.67 14.52 -21.91
C SER A 426 -11.10 14.70 -22.38
N CYS A 427 -11.25 15.24 -23.57
CA CYS A 427 -12.53 15.45 -24.20
C CYS A 427 -12.48 14.90 -25.63
N THR A 428 -13.52 14.14 -25.99
CA THR A 428 -13.72 13.70 -27.37
C THR A 428 -14.37 14.82 -28.15
N CYS A 429 -13.75 15.20 -29.24
CA CYS A 429 -14.27 16.23 -30.12
C CYS A 429 -13.95 15.88 -31.57
N TYR A 430 -14.84 16.26 -32.46
CA TYR A 430 -14.68 16.14 -33.90
C TYR A 430 -14.31 17.54 -34.45
N ASP A 431 -13.50 17.59 -35.49
CA ASP A 431 -13.00 18.84 -36.10
C ASP A 431 -12.25 19.80 -35.15
N GLY A 432 -11.71 19.24 -34.05
CA GLY A 432 -10.88 19.99 -33.10
C GLY A 432 -11.63 21.02 -32.24
N ALA A 433 -12.97 21.08 -32.32
CA ALA A 433 -13.79 21.97 -31.51
C ALA A 433 -14.45 21.20 -30.35
N PRO A 434 -14.06 21.46 -29.07
CA PRO A 434 -14.74 20.89 -27.92
C PRO A 434 -16.12 21.57 -27.74
N PRO A 435 -17.06 20.90 -27.03
CA PRO A 435 -18.31 21.53 -26.62
C PRO A 435 -18.07 22.85 -25.88
N ASP A 436 -18.97 23.83 -26.07
CA ASP A 436 -18.82 25.17 -25.49
C ASP A 436 -18.63 25.14 -23.96
N THR A 437 -19.33 24.27 -23.27
CA THR A 437 -19.19 24.07 -21.81
C THR A 437 -17.79 23.60 -21.43
N THR A 438 -17.18 22.70 -22.19
CA THR A 438 -15.80 22.23 -21.99
C THR A 438 -14.79 23.34 -22.30
N ARG A 439 -15.05 24.14 -23.33
CA ARG A 439 -14.22 25.29 -23.69
C ARG A 439 -14.21 26.34 -22.58
N LEU A 440 -15.37 26.71 -22.05
CA LEU A 440 -15.49 27.64 -20.93
C LEU A 440 -14.79 27.13 -19.66
N PHE A 441 -14.91 25.84 -19.35
CA PHE A 441 -14.24 25.20 -18.23
C PHE A 441 -12.71 25.28 -18.38
N SER A 442 -12.20 24.91 -19.55
CA SER A 442 -10.76 24.98 -19.88
C SER A 442 -10.20 26.39 -19.78
N MET A 443 -10.96 27.41 -20.24
CA MET A 443 -10.57 28.81 -20.14
C MET A 443 -10.52 29.30 -18.69
N LYS A 444 -11.52 28.95 -17.87
CA LYS A 444 -11.58 29.36 -16.46
C LYS A 444 -10.45 28.77 -15.62
N LEU A 445 -10.01 27.52 -15.93
CA LEU A 445 -8.88 26.88 -15.27
C LEU A 445 -7.52 27.22 -15.88
N GLY A 446 -7.48 27.91 -17.01
CA GLY A 446 -6.24 28.21 -17.74
C GLY A 446 -5.53 26.93 -18.20
N CYS A 447 -6.27 25.93 -18.70
CA CYS A 447 -5.68 24.67 -19.14
C CYS A 447 -4.76 24.86 -20.35
N LEU A 448 -3.65 24.12 -20.36
CA LEU A 448 -2.89 23.87 -21.58
C LEU A 448 -3.69 22.93 -22.48
N VAL A 449 -3.94 23.33 -23.72
CA VAL A 449 -4.73 22.54 -24.68
C VAL A 449 -3.80 21.75 -25.58
N LEU A 450 -3.90 20.40 -25.48
CA LEU A 450 -3.16 19.45 -26.30
C LEU A 450 -4.13 18.81 -27.30
N ARG A 451 -3.90 19.00 -28.61
CA ARG A 451 -4.76 18.44 -29.65
C ARG A 451 -4.10 17.23 -30.29
N LEU A 452 -4.81 16.11 -30.30
CA LEU A 452 -4.36 14.88 -30.94
C LEU A 452 -4.94 14.80 -32.36
N PRO A 453 -4.08 14.75 -33.38
CA PRO A 453 -4.54 14.65 -34.74
C PRO A 453 -5.19 13.27 -35.00
N PRO A 454 -6.23 13.18 -35.83
CA PRO A 454 -6.81 11.91 -36.22
C PRO A 454 -5.86 11.13 -37.14
N LEU A 455 -5.98 9.80 -37.18
CA LEU A 455 -5.11 8.92 -37.94
C LEU A 455 -5.08 9.25 -39.45
N ARG A 456 -6.21 9.66 -40.00
CA ARG A 456 -6.31 10.09 -41.41
C ARG A 456 -5.44 11.28 -41.79
N SER A 457 -5.12 12.17 -40.85
CA SER A 457 -4.20 13.29 -41.10
C SER A 457 -2.72 12.90 -41.05
N ARG A 458 -2.46 11.61 -40.68
CA ARG A 458 -1.12 11.00 -40.58
C ARG A 458 -1.06 9.71 -41.42
N SER A 459 -1.71 9.71 -42.57
CA SER A 459 -1.85 8.54 -43.45
C SER A 459 -0.51 8.01 -43.94
N ASP A 460 0.50 8.87 -44.07
CA ASP A 460 1.89 8.55 -44.41
C ASP A 460 2.60 7.67 -43.37
N GLU A 461 2.16 7.69 -42.11
CA GLU A 461 2.70 6.86 -41.03
C GLU A 461 2.06 5.45 -40.99
N ILE A 462 0.90 5.25 -41.62
CA ILE A 462 0.14 3.98 -41.57
C ILE A 462 1.00 2.78 -41.98
N PRO A 463 1.82 2.83 -43.04
CA PRO A 463 2.64 1.67 -43.41
C PRO A 463 3.64 1.25 -42.32
N SER A 464 4.28 2.22 -41.66
CA SER A 464 5.22 1.96 -40.56
C SER A 464 4.50 1.41 -39.34
N LEU A 465 3.39 2.03 -38.95
CA LEU A 465 2.55 1.60 -37.83
C LEU A 465 2.00 0.19 -38.03
N ALA A 466 1.52 -0.14 -39.25
CA ALA A 466 1.02 -1.46 -39.59
C ALA A 466 2.11 -2.53 -39.49
N SER A 467 3.32 -2.24 -40.01
CA SER A 467 4.43 -3.17 -40.01
C SER A 467 4.96 -3.46 -38.61
N LEU A 468 5.14 -2.41 -37.79
CA LEU A 468 5.59 -2.55 -36.40
C LEU A 468 4.57 -3.33 -35.54
N TYR A 469 3.30 -3.03 -35.70
CA TYR A 469 2.25 -3.74 -34.97
C TYR A 469 2.10 -5.19 -35.44
N LEU A 470 2.22 -5.47 -36.75
CA LEU A 470 2.21 -6.82 -37.30
C LEU A 470 3.36 -7.68 -36.72
N ALA A 471 4.55 -7.10 -36.54
CA ALA A 471 5.65 -7.78 -35.89
C ALA A 471 5.32 -8.21 -34.46
N SER A 472 4.65 -7.34 -33.69
CA SER A 472 4.15 -7.65 -32.34
C SER A 472 3.08 -8.75 -32.38
N LEU A 473 2.15 -8.68 -33.33
CA LEU A 473 1.08 -9.68 -33.49
C LEU A 473 1.63 -11.05 -33.89
N ASN A 474 2.70 -11.11 -34.68
CA ASN A 474 3.37 -12.36 -34.99
C ASN A 474 3.89 -13.08 -33.74
N LEU A 475 4.44 -12.33 -32.78
CA LEU A 475 4.88 -12.87 -31.49
C LEU A 475 3.69 -13.33 -30.65
N GLU A 476 2.64 -12.50 -30.55
CA GLU A 476 1.45 -12.79 -29.75
C GLU A 476 0.65 -14.00 -30.28
N LEU A 477 0.47 -14.09 -31.59
CA LEU A 477 -0.34 -15.11 -32.25
C LEU A 477 0.47 -16.34 -32.70
N GLY A 478 1.81 -16.35 -32.51
CA GLY A 478 2.67 -17.44 -32.96
C GLY A 478 2.71 -17.59 -34.50
N LYS A 479 2.60 -16.47 -35.24
CA LYS A 479 2.55 -16.42 -36.70
C LYS A 479 3.86 -15.89 -37.30
N GLN A 480 4.04 -16.12 -38.63
CA GLN A 480 5.19 -15.65 -39.40
C GLN A 480 4.72 -14.90 -40.66
N ILE A 481 3.90 -13.87 -40.46
CA ILE A 481 3.41 -13.05 -41.57
C ILE A 481 4.51 -12.03 -41.90
N SER A 482 5.00 -12.04 -43.15
CA SER A 482 6.09 -11.18 -43.58
C SER A 482 5.68 -9.74 -43.89
N GLY A 483 4.38 -9.48 -44.13
CA GLY A 483 3.90 -8.12 -44.42
C GLY A 483 2.55 -8.12 -45.13
N PHE A 484 2.29 -7.00 -45.80
CA PHE A 484 1.08 -6.75 -46.57
C PHE A 484 1.38 -6.72 -48.06
N ASP A 485 0.44 -7.18 -48.89
CA ASP A 485 0.49 -6.91 -50.33
C ASP A 485 0.52 -5.39 -50.57
N PRO A 486 1.20 -4.88 -51.61
CA PRO A 486 1.22 -3.42 -51.90
C PRO A 486 -0.17 -2.80 -52.01
N ARG A 487 -1.11 -3.50 -52.67
CA ARG A 487 -2.51 -3.06 -52.76
C ARG A 487 -3.23 -3.13 -51.42
N ALA A 488 -2.89 -4.08 -50.54
CA ALA A 488 -3.46 -4.16 -49.20
C ALA A 488 -3.04 -2.94 -48.37
N MET A 489 -1.77 -2.56 -48.44
CA MET A 489 -1.26 -1.38 -47.74
C MET A 489 -1.88 -0.09 -48.29
N GLU A 490 -2.07 0.03 -49.60
CA GLU A 490 -2.75 1.16 -50.22
C GLU A 490 -4.20 1.31 -49.71
N LEU A 491 -4.92 0.21 -49.56
CA LEU A 491 -6.29 0.21 -49.01
C LEU A 491 -6.31 0.69 -47.55
N LEU A 492 -5.37 0.22 -46.73
CA LEU A 492 -5.25 0.65 -45.33
C LEU A 492 -4.91 2.15 -45.23
N THR A 493 -4.01 2.64 -46.08
CA THR A 493 -3.56 4.05 -46.10
C THR A 493 -4.69 4.99 -46.55
N ARG A 494 -5.52 4.59 -47.50
CA ARG A 494 -6.65 5.40 -48.02
C ARG A 494 -7.91 5.36 -47.14
N TYR A 495 -7.97 4.48 -46.16
CA TYR A 495 -9.16 4.38 -45.32
C TYR A 495 -9.19 5.53 -44.29
N GLU A 496 -10.37 6.06 -43.99
CA GLU A 496 -10.53 7.27 -43.14
C GLU A 496 -10.34 7.03 -41.64
N TRP A 497 -10.44 5.80 -41.19
CA TRP A 497 -10.28 5.38 -39.80
C TRP A 497 -11.14 6.21 -38.82
N PRO A 498 -12.46 6.18 -38.89
CA PRO A 498 -13.34 7.01 -38.07
C PRO A 498 -13.15 6.79 -36.55
N ASN A 499 -12.71 5.60 -36.12
CA ASN A 499 -12.35 5.33 -34.72
C ASN A 499 -10.83 5.25 -34.51
N ASN A 500 -10.06 5.85 -35.39
CA ASN A 500 -8.61 6.04 -35.30
C ASN A 500 -7.83 4.75 -34.93
N TYR A 501 -6.89 4.83 -34.00
CA TYR A 501 -6.03 3.70 -33.62
C TYR A 501 -6.78 2.53 -32.99
N THR A 502 -7.92 2.76 -32.34
CA THR A 502 -8.73 1.66 -31.77
C THR A 502 -9.26 0.75 -32.87
N GLN A 503 -9.79 1.34 -33.93
CA GLN A 503 -10.28 0.60 -35.09
C GLN A 503 -9.11 0.00 -35.88
N PHE A 504 -8.06 0.78 -36.11
CA PHE A 504 -6.88 0.33 -36.83
C PHE A 504 -6.26 -0.91 -36.18
N LYS A 505 -6.08 -0.89 -34.86
CA LYS A 505 -5.59 -2.02 -34.09
C LYS A 505 -6.48 -3.25 -34.24
N GLY A 506 -7.79 -3.09 -34.11
CA GLY A 506 -8.75 -4.19 -34.23
C GLY A 506 -8.70 -4.84 -35.62
N VAL A 507 -8.67 -4.04 -36.67
CA VAL A 507 -8.57 -4.50 -38.07
C VAL A 507 -7.26 -5.27 -38.30
N LEU A 508 -6.12 -4.74 -37.86
CA LEU A 508 -4.83 -5.43 -38.02
C LEU A 508 -4.78 -6.74 -37.24
N TYR A 509 -5.34 -6.77 -36.03
CA TYR A 509 -5.42 -8.00 -35.24
C TYR A 509 -6.22 -9.07 -35.95
N GLU A 510 -7.41 -8.72 -36.47
CA GLU A 510 -8.28 -9.64 -37.19
C GLU A 510 -7.62 -10.13 -38.50
N LEU A 511 -7.00 -9.25 -39.26
CA LEU A 511 -6.24 -9.61 -40.46
C LEU A 511 -5.10 -10.60 -40.14
N ALA A 512 -4.34 -10.32 -39.08
CA ALA A 512 -3.25 -11.22 -38.68
C ALA A 512 -3.79 -12.55 -38.17
N ALA A 513 -4.88 -12.56 -37.39
CA ALA A 513 -5.48 -13.77 -36.86
C ALA A 513 -6.01 -14.70 -37.97
N LEU A 514 -6.65 -14.15 -39.00
CA LEU A 514 -7.26 -14.92 -40.09
C LEU A 514 -6.28 -15.28 -41.21
N THR A 515 -5.14 -14.59 -41.33
CA THR A 515 -4.17 -14.86 -42.39
C THR A 515 -3.43 -16.17 -42.14
N THR A 516 -3.42 -17.06 -43.16
CA THR A 516 -2.68 -18.33 -43.20
C THR A 516 -1.50 -18.29 -44.14
N SER A 517 -1.35 -17.25 -44.95
CA SER A 517 -0.26 -17.03 -45.90
C SER A 517 0.84 -16.15 -45.34
N SER A 518 2.00 -16.08 -45.99
CA SER A 518 3.12 -15.22 -45.61
C SER A 518 2.84 -13.72 -45.79
N TYR A 519 1.79 -13.33 -46.55
CA TYR A 519 1.40 -11.95 -46.78
C TYR A 519 -0.10 -11.78 -46.61
N ILE A 520 -0.50 -10.63 -46.01
CA ILE A 520 -1.88 -10.24 -45.90
C ILE A 520 -2.34 -9.70 -47.26
N ARG A 521 -3.33 -10.38 -47.86
CA ARG A 521 -3.82 -10.09 -49.23
C ARG A 521 -4.78 -8.90 -49.25
N SER A 522 -4.76 -8.17 -50.38
CA SER A 522 -5.66 -7.04 -50.61
C SER A 522 -7.16 -7.42 -50.59
N SER A 523 -7.51 -8.65 -50.98
CA SER A 523 -8.91 -9.14 -50.90
C SER A 523 -9.39 -9.22 -49.46
N ALA A 524 -8.59 -9.74 -48.53
CA ALA A 524 -8.96 -9.83 -47.12
C ALA A 524 -9.11 -8.43 -46.49
N VAL A 525 -8.21 -7.51 -46.82
CA VAL A 525 -8.29 -6.11 -46.37
C VAL A 525 -9.56 -5.44 -46.89
N ALA A 526 -9.87 -5.60 -48.21
CA ALA A 526 -11.04 -4.99 -48.82
C ALA A 526 -12.37 -5.50 -48.24
N GLU A 527 -12.47 -6.80 -47.97
CA GLU A 527 -13.63 -7.44 -47.35
C GLU A 527 -13.83 -6.88 -45.92
N LEU A 528 -12.77 -6.87 -45.09
CA LEU A 528 -12.83 -6.39 -43.73
C LEU A 528 -13.17 -4.90 -43.65
N LEU A 529 -12.55 -4.04 -44.47
CA LEU A 529 -12.85 -2.61 -44.51
C LEU A 529 -14.29 -2.33 -45.02
N THR A 530 -14.85 -3.20 -45.90
CA THR A 530 -16.23 -3.09 -46.32
C THR A 530 -17.20 -3.41 -45.18
N ARG A 531 -16.87 -4.41 -44.38
CA ARG A 531 -17.64 -4.77 -43.17
C ARG A 531 -17.55 -3.64 -42.14
N GLU A 532 -16.37 -3.08 -41.90
CA GLU A 532 -16.15 -1.94 -41.02
C GLU A 532 -16.95 -0.69 -41.45
N ARG A 533 -17.01 -0.39 -42.75
CA ARG A 533 -17.86 0.69 -43.29
C ARG A 533 -19.32 0.45 -43.01
N SER A 534 -19.80 -0.79 -43.08
CA SER A 534 -21.19 -1.12 -42.81
C SER A 534 -21.57 -0.95 -41.34
N LEU A 535 -20.67 -1.29 -40.42
CA LEU A 535 -20.84 -1.12 -38.99
C LEU A 535 -20.85 0.35 -38.56
N ASN A 536 -20.04 1.18 -39.23
CA ASN A 536 -19.91 2.62 -38.93
C ASN A 536 -20.97 3.51 -39.65
N ARG A 537 -21.90 2.96 -40.40
CA ARG A 537 -23.01 3.71 -41.06
C ARG A 537 -23.96 4.43 -40.11
N GLY A 538 -23.85 4.23 -38.80
CA GLY A 538 -24.61 4.95 -37.76
C GLY A 538 -23.97 6.22 -37.25
N VAL A 539 -22.72 6.53 -37.63
CA VAL A 539 -22.08 7.82 -37.35
C VAL A 539 -22.65 8.83 -38.37
N PRO A 540 -23.28 9.94 -37.94
CA PRO A 540 -23.79 10.92 -38.90
C PRO A 540 -22.64 11.34 -39.83
N PRO A 541 -22.89 11.40 -41.16
CA PRO A 541 -21.90 11.88 -42.10
C PRO A 541 -21.48 13.28 -41.65
N ARG A 542 -20.16 13.51 -41.57
CA ARG A 542 -19.64 14.85 -41.38
C ARG A 542 -20.33 15.81 -42.36
N PRO A 543 -20.69 17.02 -41.90
CA PRO A 543 -20.91 18.06 -42.87
C PRO A 543 -19.61 18.21 -43.65
N ASP A 544 -19.62 17.87 -44.94
CA ASP A 544 -18.47 18.01 -45.82
C ASP A 544 -17.90 19.43 -45.69
N ALA A 545 -16.59 19.53 -45.60
CA ALA A 545 -15.89 20.81 -45.65
C ALA A 545 -16.22 21.62 -46.94
N ALA A 546 -16.84 20.97 -47.93
CA ALA A 546 -17.41 21.58 -49.12
C ALA A 546 -18.66 22.42 -48.83
N ALA A 547 -19.32 22.27 -47.66
CA ALA A 547 -20.52 23.06 -47.33
C ALA A 547 -20.18 24.42 -46.66
N GLN A 548 -18.92 24.66 -46.30
CA GLN A 548 -18.51 25.95 -45.79
C GLN A 548 -18.40 26.97 -46.93
N GLY A 549 -19.46 27.75 -47.11
CA GLY A 549 -19.55 28.79 -48.13
C GLY A 549 -20.70 28.61 -49.11
N GLN A 550 -21.43 27.50 -49.05
CA GLN A 550 -22.60 27.29 -49.87
C GLN A 550 -23.86 27.86 -49.22
N THR A 551 -24.68 28.47 -50.03
CA THR A 551 -26.02 28.91 -49.57
C THR A 551 -26.95 27.72 -49.35
N LEU A 552 -27.99 27.88 -48.51
CA LEU A 552 -28.98 26.82 -48.24
C LEU A 552 -29.60 26.27 -49.56
N ASP A 553 -29.80 27.15 -50.56
CA ASP A 553 -30.32 26.77 -51.89
C ASP A 553 -29.34 25.88 -52.68
N GLU A 554 -28.01 26.09 -52.53
CA GLU A 554 -27.00 25.22 -53.16
C GLU A 554 -26.92 23.88 -52.50
N ILE A 555 -27.08 23.80 -51.18
CA ILE A 555 -27.12 22.52 -50.41
C ILE A 555 -28.36 21.74 -50.80
N ILE A 556 -29.52 22.36 -50.84
CA ILE A 556 -30.78 21.72 -51.26
C ILE A 556 -30.66 21.20 -52.69
N ARG A 557 -30.08 21.97 -53.61
CA ARG A 557 -29.85 21.63 -54.99
C ARG A 557 -28.94 20.42 -55.16
N SER A 558 -27.81 20.41 -54.43
CA SER A 558 -26.88 19.27 -54.39
C SER A 558 -27.57 17.99 -53.91
N ALA A 559 -28.34 18.05 -52.80
CA ALA A 559 -29.09 16.93 -52.29
C ALA A 559 -30.14 16.40 -53.29
N ILE A 560 -30.82 17.27 -54.01
CA ILE A 560 -31.76 16.92 -55.06
C ILE A 560 -31.09 16.20 -56.23
N TRP A 561 -29.94 16.72 -56.73
CA TRP A 561 -29.16 16.09 -57.79
C TRP A 561 -28.64 14.71 -57.41
N GLN A 562 -28.15 14.55 -56.18
CA GLN A 562 -27.69 13.25 -55.65
C GLN A 562 -28.84 12.24 -55.59
N ALA A 563 -30.02 12.64 -55.10
CA ALA A 563 -31.16 11.77 -55.04
C ALA A 563 -31.70 11.38 -56.45
N VAL A 564 -31.67 12.28 -57.40
CA VAL A 564 -32.07 11.97 -58.81
C VAL A 564 -31.06 11.02 -59.45
N SER A 565 -29.77 11.22 -59.24
CA SER A 565 -28.71 10.32 -59.73
C SER A 565 -28.80 8.95 -59.10
N ALA A 566 -29.03 8.85 -57.79
CA ALA A 566 -29.17 7.61 -57.05
C ALA A 566 -30.41 6.79 -57.49
N ASN A 567 -31.41 7.47 -58.03
CA ASN A 567 -32.65 6.82 -58.56
C ASN A 567 -32.65 6.72 -60.10
N ASN A 568 -31.50 6.69 -60.75
CA ASN A 568 -31.34 6.54 -62.20
C ASN A 568 -32.19 7.55 -63.01
N GLY A 569 -32.28 8.79 -62.52
CA GLY A 569 -33.06 9.83 -63.20
C GLY A 569 -34.55 9.85 -62.87
N ASN A 570 -35.06 8.93 -62.08
CA ASN A 570 -36.46 8.87 -61.68
C ASN A 570 -36.81 9.94 -60.65
N GLN A 571 -37.30 11.09 -61.11
CA GLN A 571 -37.63 12.25 -60.25
C GLN A 571 -38.75 11.95 -59.24
N THR A 572 -39.70 11.02 -59.58
CA THR A 572 -40.78 10.68 -58.66
C THR A 572 -40.30 9.85 -57.47
N ALA A 573 -39.38 8.91 -57.72
CA ALA A 573 -38.71 8.13 -56.66
C ALA A 573 -37.82 8.99 -55.79
N ALA A 574 -37.01 9.90 -56.41
CA ALA A 574 -36.14 10.84 -55.71
C ALA A 574 -36.93 11.84 -54.84
N ALA A 575 -38.09 12.37 -55.33
CA ALA A 575 -38.94 13.24 -54.53
C ALA A 575 -39.50 12.55 -53.29
N ARG A 576 -39.92 11.28 -53.44
CA ARG A 576 -40.39 10.46 -52.33
C ARG A 576 -39.29 10.17 -51.32
N GLN A 577 -38.10 9.90 -51.82
CA GLN A 577 -36.91 9.69 -50.97
C GLN A 577 -36.53 10.91 -50.14
N LEU A 578 -36.63 12.10 -50.70
CA LEU A 578 -36.31 13.37 -50.03
C LEU A 578 -37.48 13.96 -49.23
N GLY A 579 -38.67 13.32 -49.24
CA GLY A 579 -39.86 13.81 -48.55
C GLY A 579 -40.42 15.13 -49.08
N ILE A 580 -40.11 15.49 -50.35
CA ILE A 580 -40.55 16.73 -50.98
C ILE A 580 -41.56 16.46 -52.10
N SER A 581 -42.37 17.50 -52.44
CA SER A 581 -43.31 17.39 -53.55
C SER A 581 -42.57 17.34 -54.90
N ARG A 582 -43.11 16.64 -55.87
CA ARG A 582 -42.59 16.59 -57.24
C ARG A 582 -42.45 18.01 -57.86
N THR A 583 -43.37 18.91 -57.53
CA THR A 583 -43.36 20.31 -57.94
C THR A 583 -42.20 21.08 -57.33
N THR A 584 -41.88 20.82 -56.05
CA THR A 584 -40.73 21.42 -55.35
C THR A 584 -39.42 20.96 -55.99
N MET A 585 -39.30 19.68 -56.29
CA MET A 585 -38.11 19.12 -56.95
C MET A 585 -37.92 19.69 -58.33
N TRP A 586 -38.99 19.76 -59.12
CA TRP A 586 -38.94 20.32 -60.46
C TRP A 586 -38.54 21.80 -60.44
N ARG A 587 -39.00 22.59 -59.49
CA ARG A 587 -38.63 24.00 -59.32
C ARG A 587 -37.09 24.17 -59.12
N TYR A 588 -36.47 23.32 -58.33
CA TYR A 588 -35.01 23.38 -58.10
C TYR A 588 -34.19 22.86 -59.28
N LEU A 589 -34.67 21.89 -60.05
CA LEU A 589 -34.05 21.38 -61.27
C LEU A 589 -34.13 22.38 -62.45
N LYS A 590 -35.22 23.18 -62.55
CA LYS A 590 -35.49 24.12 -63.64
C LYS A 590 -34.82 25.49 -63.47
N GLN A 591 -34.21 25.80 -62.33
CA GLN A 591 -33.54 27.07 -62.04
C GLN A 591 -32.16 27.25 -62.71
N GLU A 592 -31.67 26.25 -63.47
CA GLU A 592 -30.40 26.35 -64.23
C GLU A 592 -30.46 27.13 -65.53
N ASP A 593 -31.63 27.50 -66.05
CA ASP A 593 -31.82 28.18 -67.34
C ASP A 593 -31.87 29.73 -67.28
N LYS A 594 -31.41 30.35 -66.16
CA LYS A 594 -31.26 31.81 -66.14
C LYS A 594 -29.81 32.23 -65.87
N PRO A 595 -29.08 32.76 -66.89
CA PRO A 595 -27.77 33.31 -66.69
C PRO A 595 -27.85 34.56 -65.80
N ALA A 596 -26.86 34.71 -64.90
CA ALA A 596 -26.65 35.86 -64.02
C ALA A 596 -26.58 37.17 -64.78
N LYS A 597 -27.70 37.93 -64.85
CA LYS A 597 -27.73 39.37 -65.16
C LYS A 597 -28.45 40.08 -64.03
N ALA A 598 -27.69 40.84 -63.28
CA ALA A 598 -28.03 42.01 -62.47
C ALA A 598 -27.45 41.93 -61.00
N ALA A 599 -26.17 42.11 -60.91
CA ALA A 599 -25.56 42.68 -59.69
C ALA A 599 -24.59 43.84 -60.14
N GLY A 600 -25.20 44.92 -60.57
CA GLY A 600 -24.52 46.12 -60.89
C GLY A 600 -25.51 47.27 -60.91
N LYS A 601 -25.85 47.85 -59.74
CA LYS A 601 -26.35 49.19 -59.48
C LYS A 601 -26.92 49.29 -58.06
N ARG A 602 -26.09 49.72 -57.15
CA ARG A 602 -26.39 50.53 -55.96
C ARG A 602 -25.11 50.72 -55.13
N ALA A 603 -24.25 51.57 -55.66
CA ALA A 603 -23.31 52.35 -54.88
C ALA A 603 -23.41 53.77 -55.47
N GLU A 604 -24.21 54.59 -54.82
CA GLU A 604 -24.31 56.05 -54.83
C GLU A 604 -25.69 56.46 -54.36
N GLN A 605 -25.81 56.61 -53.05
CA GLN A 605 -26.45 57.75 -52.38
C GLN A 605 -26.32 57.52 -50.86
#